data_5bb286bc9763d866a43daa3b470d8c45
#
_entry.id   5bb286bc9763d866a43daa3b470d8c45
#
_cell.length_a   1.000
_cell.length_b   1.000
_cell.length_c   1.000
_cell.angle_alpha   90.00
_cell.angle_beta   90.00
_cell.angle_gamma   90.00
#
_symmetry.space_group_name_H-M   'P 1'
#
loop_
_entity.id
_entity.type
_entity.pdbx_description
1 polymer ?
#
loop_
_entity_poly.entity_id
_entity_poly.type
_entity_poly.pdbx_seq_one_letter_code
_entity_poly.pdbx_strand_id
1 'polypeptide(L)'
;VDCSTLKLSAELTEGPYYKANPPQKNSLVEANTTGTRVVMTGYVLTADCKPVANAKVDVWQADEKGSYDNSGYKYRGYVMTDANGKYSIETVIPGEYPGRTEHIHVKVWLPSGKVLTTQVFFPGQSSNASDGIYTPNMLATMSDTATGKQALMNFVVKN
;
A
#
# COMPACT_ATOMS: atom_id res chain seq x y z
N VAL A 1 -3.49 -17.50 4.50
CA VAL A 1 -4.14 -16.90 3.33
C VAL A 1 -5.11 -17.90 2.71
N ASP A 2 -6.33 -17.46 2.46
CA ASP A 2 -7.32 -18.28 1.77
C ASP A 2 -7.11 -18.17 0.26
N CYS A 3 -6.62 -19.22 -0.34
CA CYS A 3 -6.31 -19.27 -1.76
C CYS A 3 -7.53 -19.55 -2.64
N SER A 4 -8.65 -19.94 -2.07
CA SER A 4 -9.86 -20.29 -2.84
C SER A 4 -10.53 -19.09 -3.49
N THR A 5 -10.32 -17.90 -2.94
CA THR A 5 -10.91 -16.64 -3.42
C THR A 5 -9.88 -15.67 -3.98
N LEU A 6 -8.66 -16.15 -4.24
CA LEU A 6 -7.55 -15.32 -4.67
C LEU A 6 -7.82 -14.72 -6.05
N LYS A 7 -7.66 -13.40 -6.18
CA LYS A 7 -7.81 -12.67 -7.44
C LYS A 7 -6.56 -11.84 -7.69
N LEU A 8 -6.19 -11.69 -8.95
CA LEU A 8 -5.10 -10.78 -9.32
C LEU A 8 -5.40 -9.38 -8.82
N SER A 9 -4.39 -8.72 -8.26
CA SER A 9 -4.49 -7.32 -7.88
C SER A 9 -4.69 -6.46 -9.12
N ALA A 10 -5.51 -5.40 -8.97
CA ALA A 10 -5.82 -4.51 -10.08
C ALA A 10 -4.62 -3.62 -10.41
N GLU A 11 -4.36 -3.45 -11.70
CA GLU A 11 -3.44 -2.41 -12.18
C GLU A 11 -4.17 -1.07 -12.11
N LEU A 12 -3.62 -0.13 -11.34
CA LEU A 12 -4.20 1.19 -11.15
C LEU A 12 -3.15 2.26 -11.47
N THR A 13 -3.60 3.48 -11.67
CA THR A 13 -2.70 4.55 -12.11
C THR A 13 -1.63 4.87 -11.07
N GLU A 14 -0.41 5.14 -11.57
CA GLU A 14 0.69 5.67 -10.76
C GLU A 14 0.38 7.07 -10.23
N GLY A 15 -0.37 7.85 -10.96
CA GLY A 15 -0.62 9.25 -10.64
C GLY A 15 0.63 10.13 -10.83
N PRO A 16 0.55 11.41 -10.46
CA PRO A 16 1.63 12.37 -10.73
C PRO A 16 2.71 12.45 -9.65
N TYR A 17 2.57 11.72 -8.54
CA TYR A 17 3.41 11.95 -7.35
C TYR A 17 4.46 10.87 -7.11
N TYR A 18 4.59 9.88 -7.99
CA TYR A 18 5.64 8.87 -7.82
C TYR A 18 7.04 9.51 -7.90
N LYS A 19 7.92 9.08 -7.00
CA LYS A 19 9.30 9.52 -6.98
C LYS A 19 10.22 8.30 -6.95
N ALA A 20 11.09 8.20 -7.95
CA ALA A 20 11.98 7.06 -8.09
C ALA A 20 13.05 7.02 -7.00
N ASN A 21 13.58 5.83 -6.74
CA ASN A 21 14.67 5.57 -5.81
C ASN A 21 14.38 5.99 -4.37
N PRO A 22 13.23 5.59 -3.81
CA PRO A 22 12.96 5.87 -2.40
C PRO A 22 13.92 5.07 -1.51
N PRO A 23 14.12 5.53 -0.26
CA PRO A 23 14.91 4.76 0.70
C PRO A 23 14.19 3.53 1.20
N GLN A 24 14.93 2.53 1.66
CA GLN A 24 14.36 1.38 2.38
C GLN A 24 13.97 1.83 3.79
N LYS A 25 12.69 1.68 4.12
CA LYS A 25 12.13 2.07 5.42
C LYS A 25 11.07 1.07 5.84
N ASN A 26 11.11 0.57 7.06
CA ASN A 26 10.01 -0.22 7.62
C ASN A 26 8.95 0.65 8.31
N SER A 27 9.20 1.95 8.45
CA SER A 27 8.23 2.92 8.94
C SER A 27 8.32 4.21 8.15
N LEU A 28 7.17 4.68 7.67
CA LEU A 28 7.03 5.98 7.01
C LEU A 28 6.66 7.10 7.98
N VAL A 29 6.46 6.76 9.26
CA VAL A 29 6.00 7.71 10.26
C VAL A 29 7.08 8.77 10.48
N GLU A 30 6.66 10.05 10.38
CA GLU A 30 7.53 11.19 10.60
C GLU A 30 7.41 11.69 12.04
N ALA A 31 8.44 12.38 12.51
CA ALA A 31 8.39 13.06 13.80
C ALA A 31 7.22 14.05 13.80
N ASN A 32 6.50 14.15 14.92
CA ASN A 32 5.37 15.05 15.09
C ASN A 32 4.14 14.75 14.22
N THR A 33 4.04 13.56 13.62
CA THR A 33 2.80 13.20 12.92
C THR A 33 1.64 13.10 13.91
N THR A 34 0.46 13.60 13.51
CA THR A 34 -0.76 13.54 14.31
C THR A 34 -1.78 12.55 13.74
N GLY A 35 -1.43 11.86 12.65
CA GLY A 35 -2.35 10.94 11.98
C GLY A 35 -2.55 9.62 12.74
N THR A 36 -3.56 8.89 12.31
CA THR A 36 -3.83 7.55 12.85
C THR A 36 -2.77 6.56 12.36
N ARG A 37 -2.06 5.96 13.31
CA ARG A 37 -1.04 4.94 13.00
C ARG A 37 -1.68 3.70 12.43
N VAL A 38 -1.07 3.16 11.40
CA VAL A 38 -1.50 1.92 10.75
C VAL A 38 -0.27 1.12 10.32
N VAL A 39 -0.33 -0.20 10.55
CA VAL A 39 0.65 -1.12 9.97
C VAL A 39 -0.03 -1.82 8.79
N MET A 40 0.47 -1.55 7.59
CA MET A 40 0.03 -2.28 6.39
C MET A 40 0.87 -3.54 6.29
N THR A 41 0.22 -4.70 6.24
CA THR A 41 0.90 -5.99 6.20
C THR A 41 0.14 -6.96 5.30
N GLY A 42 0.83 -7.97 4.84
CA GLY A 42 0.25 -9.01 3.99
C GLY A 42 1.31 -9.78 3.25
N TYR A 43 0.89 -10.43 2.18
CA TYR A 43 1.76 -11.29 1.38
C TYR A 43 1.76 -10.84 -0.07
N VAL A 44 2.87 -11.04 -0.75
CA VAL A 44 2.94 -11.00 -2.21
C VAL A 44 2.89 -12.44 -2.70
N LEU A 45 1.87 -12.76 -3.48
CA LEU A 45 1.57 -14.12 -3.94
C LEU A 45 1.40 -14.13 -5.45
N THR A 46 1.73 -15.28 -6.07
CA THR A 46 1.34 -15.51 -7.46
C THR A 46 -0.12 -15.93 -7.54
N ALA A 47 -0.68 -15.99 -8.75
CA ALA A 47 -2.08 -16.39 -8.96
C ALA A 47 -2.37 -17.82 -8.48
N ASP A 48 -1.37 -18.68 -8.43
CA ASP A 48 -1.49 -20.04 -7.88
C ASP A 48 -1.11 -20.11 -6.39
N CYS A 49 -1.15 -18.97 -5.71
CA CYS A 49 -1.00 -18.84 -4.26
C CYS A 49 0.40 -19.19 -3.73
N LYS A 50 1.42 -19.00 -4.54
CA LYS A 50 2.80 -19.21 -4.09
C LYS A 50 3.42 -17.91 -3.60
N PRO A 51 4.16 -17.93 -2.49
CA PRO A 51 4.79 -16.71 -1.99
C PRO A 51 5.89 -16.21 -2.91
N VAL A 52 6.02 -14.89 -3.00
CA VAL A 52 7.10 -14.24 -3.76
C VAL A 52 8.06 -13.60 -2.76
N ALA A 53 9.19 -14.24 -2.55
CA ALA A 53 10.28 -13.70 -1.73
C ALA A 53 11.04 -12.63 -2.51
N ASN A 54 11.66 -11.68 -1.80
CA ASN A 54 12.50 -10.64 -2.39
C ASN A 54 11.76 -9.75 -3.40
N ALA A 55 10.46 -9.58 -3.21
CA ALA A 55 9.70 -8.56 -3.94
C ALA A 55 9.86 -7.22 -3.22
N LYS A 56 10.05 -6.15 -3.99
CA LYS A 56 10.13 -4.80 -3.44
C LYS A 56 8.72 -4.22 -3.39
N VAL A 57 8.24 -3.92 -2.19
CA VAL A 57 6.95 -3.26 -1.98
C VAL A 57 7.25 -1.77 -1.74
N ASP A 58 7.07 -0.99 -2.80
CA ASP A 58 7.43 0.43 -2.89
C ASP A 58 6.15 1.25 -2.74
N VAL A 59 6.08 2.08 -1.70
CA VAL A 59 4.86 2.80 -1.34
C VAL A 59 5.08 4.30 -1.29
N TRP A 60 4.05 5.05 -1.66
CA TRP A 60 4.02 6.50 -1.48
C TRP A 60 2.59 6.95 -1.23
N GLN A 61 2.46 7.98 -0.39
CA GLN A 61 1.16 8.45 0.05
C GLN A 61 1.21 9.91 0.47
N ALA A 62 0.03 10.52 0.55
CA ALA A 62 -0.14 11.80 1.21
C ALA A 62 0.04 11.65 2.73
N ASP A 63 0.39 12.73 3.41
CA ASP A 63 0.40 12.76 4.86
C ASP A 63 -1.04 12.74 5.42
N GLU A 64 -1.19 12.83 6.74
CA GLU A 64 -2.51 12.81 7.40
C GLU A 64 -3.40 14.00 7.03
N LYS A 65 -2.84 15.04 6.40
CA LYS A 65 -3.56 16.23 5.95
C LYS A 65 -3.86 16.23 4.46
N GLY A 66 -3.45 15.20 3.73
CA GLY A 66 -3.70 15.08 2.31
C GLY A 66 -2.63 15.71 1.42
N SER A 67 -1.43 15.98 1.92
CA SER A 67 -0.34 16.60 1.17
C SER A 67 0.78 15.63 0.90
N TYR A 68 1.34 15.66 -0.33
CA TYR A 68 2.53 14.89 -0.72
C TYR A 68 3.80 15.71 -0.50
N ASP A 69 4.85 15.05 -0.05
CA ASP A 69 6.19 15.63 -0.06
C ASP A 69 6.79 15.49 -1.46
N ASN A 70 6.86 16.56 -2.20
CA ASN A 70 7.37 16.58 -3.57
C ASN A 70 8.85 17.00 -3.65
N SER A 71 9.47 17.29 -2.51
CA SER A 71 10.88 17.72 -2.44
C SER A 71 11.78 16.67 -1.80
N GLY A 72 11.25 15.81 -0.95
CA GLY A 72 11.99 14.77 -0.24
C GLY A 72 11.31 13.41 -0.34
N TYR A 73 11.52 12.58 0.68
CA TYR A 73 10.98 11.21 0.72
C TYR A 73 10.12 10.96 1.96
N LYS A 74 9.47 11.97 2.49
CA LYS A 74 8.49 11.77 3.57
C LYS A 74 7.31 10.99 3.03
N TYR A 75 6.86 9.98 3.78
CA TYR A 75 5.78 9.06 3.37
C TYR A 75 6.06 8.39 2.03
N ARG A 76 7.34 8.11 1.76
CA ARG A 76 7.83 7.40 0.59
C ARG A 76 8.93 6.43 1.02
N GLY A 77 8.83 5.19 0.61
CA GLY A 77 9.84 4.19 0.96
C GLY A 77 9.45 2.81 0.50
N TYR A 78 10.34 1.84 0.68
CA TYR A 78 10.03 0.47 0.32
C TYR A 78 10.49 -0.50 1.40
N VAL A 79 9.85 -1.67 1.39
CA VAL A 79 10.28 -2.85 2.14
C VAL A 79 10.42 -4.03 1.19
N MET A 80 11.15 -5.04 1.60
CA MET A 80 11.29 -6.29 0.85
C MET A 80 10.46 -7.37 1.52
N THR A 81 9.86 -8.25 0.70
CA THR A 81 9.20 -9.44 1.24
C THR A 81 10.25 -10.43 1.76
N ASP A 82 9.87 -11.16 2.79
CA ASP A 82 10.71 -12.21 3.37
C ASP A 82 10.58 -13.54 2.57
N ALA A 83 11.18 -14.60 3.11
CA ALA A 83 11.14 -15.92 2.46
C ALA A 83 9.72 -16.48 2.31
N ASN A 84 8.77 -16.01 3.10
CA ASN A 84 7.36 -16.41 3.05
C ASN A 84 6.51 -15.45 2.20
N GLY A 85 7.13 -14.51 1.52
CA GLY A 85 6.44 -13.49 0.75
C GLY A 85 5.77 -12.40 1.57
N LYS A 86 6.08 -12.32 2.87
CA LYS A 86 5.42 -11.37 3.78
C LYS A 86 6.11 -10.02 3.79
N TYR A 87 5.32 -8.95 3.82
CA TYR A 87 5.80 -7.58 4.01
C TYR A 87 5.06 -6.94 5.19
N SER A 88 5.66 -5.91 5.75
CA SER A 88 5.03 -5.08 6.78
C SER A 88 5.66 -3.69 6.73
N ILE A 89 4.83 -2.65 6.77
CA ILE A 89 5.29 -1.27 6.83
C ILE A 89 4.38 -0.44 7.72
N GLU A 90 4.97 0.30 8.64
CA GLU A 90 4.24 1.21 9.50
C GLU A 90 4.07 2.56 8.81
N THR A 91 2.87 3.13 8.89
CA THR A 91 2.57 4.44 8.32
C THR A 91 1.43 5.11 9.10
N VAL A 92 0.80 6.10 8.49
CA VAL A 92 -0.44 6.70 8.97
C VAL A 92 -1.51 6.58 7.90
N ILE A 93 -2.78 6.62 8.27
CA ILE A 93 -3.85 6.70 7.29
C ILE A 93 -3.71 8.05 6.58
N PRO A 94 -3.56 8.07 5.24
CA PRO A 94 -3.39 9.33 4.52
C PRO A 94 -4.68 10.15 4.53
N GLY A 95 -4.54 11.47 4.48
CA GLY A 95 -5.68 12.36 4.32
C GLY A 95 -6.21 12.36 2.90
N GLU A 96 -7.43 12.85 2.74
CA GLU A 96 -8.03 13.05 1.44
C GLU A 96 -7.48 14.31 0.77
N TYR A 97 -7.46 14.30 -0.56
CA TYR A 97 -7.31 15.52 -1.34
C TYR A 97 -8.41 15.55 -2.42
N PRO A 98 -8.69 16.74 -3.01
CA PRO A 98 -9.87 16.89 -3.87
C PRO A 98 -9.94 15.84 -4.98
N GLY A 99 -11.09 15.19 -5.10
CA GLY A 99 -11.36 14.17 -6.10
C GLY A 99 -10.86 12.78 -5.77
N ARG A 100 -10.19 12.57 -4.62
CA ARG A 100 -9.65 11.27 -4.27
C ARG A 100 -9.99 10.86 -2.84
N THR A 101 -10.41 9.61 -2.69
CA THR A 101 -10.51 8.96 -1.37
C THR A 101 -9.12 8.68 -0.80
N GLU A 102 -9.03 8.41 0.49
CA GLU A 102 -7.77 8.03 1.14
C GLU A 102 -7.19 6.77 0.51
N HIS A 103 -5.92 6.83 0.10
CA HIS A 103 -5.27 5.72 -0.58
C HIS A 103 -3.76 5.76 -0.41
N ILE A 104 -3.16 4.57 -0.50
CA ILE A 104 -1.70 4.40 -0.56
C ILE A 104 -1.36 3.85 -1.93
N HIS A 105 -0.46 4.51 -2.64
CA HIS A 105 0.08 4.00 -3.91
C HIS A 105 1.12 2.92 -3.63
N VAL A 106 1.12 1.88 -4.45
CA VAL A 106 2.05 0.76 -4.30
C VAL A 106 2.58 0.33 -5.66
N LYS A 107 3.89 0.11 -5.74
CA LYS A 107 4.50 -0.65 -6.82
C LYS A 107 5.13 -1.90 -6.22
N VAL A 108 4.75 -3.05 -6.73
CA VAL A 108 5.38 -4.32 -6.35
C VAL A 108 6.33 -4.72 -7.47
N TRP A 109 7.62 -4.68 -7.17
CA TRP A 109 8.67 -5.05 -8.12
C TRP A 109 9.06 -6.50 -7.85
N LEU A 110 8.81 -7.37 -8.82
CA LEU A 110 9.17 -8.78 -8.68
C LEU A 110 10.65 -9.01 -9.01
N PRO A 111 11.27 -10.06 -8.46
CA PRO A 111 12.65 -10.42 -8.83
C PRO A 111 12.83 -10.63 -10.33
N SER A 112 11.76 -11.03 -11.04
CA SER A 112 11.77 -11.19 -12.50
C SER A 112 11.87 -9.89 -13.27
N GLY A 113 11.68 -8.74 -12.61
CA GLY A 113 11.63 -7.43 -13.24
C GLY A 113 10.22 -6.94 -13.58
N LYS A 114 9.20 -7.77 -13.45
CA LYS A 114 7.81 -7.35 -13.65
C LYS A 114 7.37 -6.44 -12.50
N VAL A 115 6.48 -5.51 -12.79
CA VAL A 115 5.98 -4.51 -11.83
C VAL A 115 4.46 -4.49 -11.84
N LEU A 116 3.87 -4.57 -10.65
CA LEU A 116 2.46 -4.25 -10.43
C LEU A 116 2.37 -2.82 -9.88
N THR A 117 1.62 -1.95 -10.54
CA THR A 117 1.31 -0.61 -10.02
C THR A 117 -0.15 -0.60 -9.60
N THR A 118 -0.42 -0.23 -8.36
CA THR A 118 -1.77 -0.28 -7.81
C THR A 118 -1.96 0.75 -6.70
N GLN A 119 -3.13 0.72 -6.08
CA GLN A 119 -3.47 1.56 -4.93
C GLN A 119 -4.22 0.72 -3.92
N VAL A 120 -4.06 1.05 -2.64
CA VAL A 120 -4.76 0.39 -1.53
C VAL A 120 -5.73 1.40 -0.93
N PHE A 121 -6.97 0.98 -0.74
CA PHE A 121 -8.06 1.81 -0.23
C PHE A 121 -8.46 1.37 1.18
N PHE A 122 -9.12 2.27 1.90
CA PHE A 122 -9.52 2.04 3.29
C PHE A 122 -11.04 1.97 3.41
N PRO A 123 -11.58 1.01 4.19
CA PRO A 123 -13.02 0.90 4.38
C PRO A 123 -13.57 2.06 5.22
N GLY A 124 -14.86 2.31 5.06
CA GLY A 124 -15.57 3.31 5.86
C GLY A 124 -15.38 4.75 5.40
N GLN A 125 -14.71 4.99 4.28
CA GLN A 125 -14.52 6.31 3.73
C GLN A 125 -15.66 6.66 2.78
N SER A 126 -16.40 7.74 3.08
CA SER A 126 -17.55 8.14 2.26
C SER A 126 -17.12 8.48 0.82
N SER A 127 -15.90 8.97 0.63
CA SER A 127 -15.37 9.33 -0.68
C SER A 127 -15.10 8.13 -1.58
N ASN A 128 -15.08 6.90 -1.06
CA ASN A 128 -14.91 5.70 -1.89
C ASN A 128 -15.97 5.62 -2.98
N ALA A 129 -17.21 5.97 -2.66
CA ALA A 129 -18.32 5.88 -3.62
C ALA A 129 -18.21 6.86 -4.78
N SER A 130 -17.51 7.98 -4.60
CA SER A 130 -17.38 9.04 -5.61
C SER A 130 -16.01 9.08 -6.28
N ASP A 131 -15.05 8.25 -5.84
CA ASP A 131 -13.70 8.20 -6.42
C ASP A 131 -13.71 7.28 -7.64
N GLY A 132 -13.40 7.83 -8.82
CA GLY A 132 -13.42 7.09 -10.09
C GLY A 132 -12.32 6.04 -10.23
N ILE A 133 -11.34 6.02 -9.33
CA ILE A 133 -10.24 5.05 -9.33
C ILE A 133 -10.48 3.96 -8.28
N TYR A 134 -11.35 4.20 -7.31
CA TYR A 134 -11.63 3.25 -6.24
C TYR A 134 -12.00 1.88 -6.81
N THR A 135 -11.32 0.85 -6.32
CA THR A 135 -11.49 -0.53 -6.78
C THR A 135 -11.70 -1.42 -5.56
N PRO A 136 -12.89 -2.01 -5.38
CA PRO A 136 -13.19 -2.82 -4.19
C PRO A 136 -12.22 -3.97 -3.94
N ASN A 137 -11.64 -4.54 -5.00
CA ASN A 137 -10.65 -5.60 -4.89
C ASN A 137 -9.36 -5.15 -4.18
N MET A 138 -9.13 -3.84 -4.09
CA MET A 138 -7.94 -3.26 -3.44
C MET A 138 -8.28 -2.60 -2.11
N LEU A 139 -9.38 -2.98 -1.50
CA LEU A 139 -9.79 -2.49 -0.18
C LEU A 139 -9.07 -3.30 0.90
N ALA A 140 -8.35 -2.61 1.80
CA ALA A 140 -7.69 -3.26 2.92
C ALA A 140 -8.70 -3.76 3.95
N THR A 141 -8.36 -4.86 4.61
CA THR A 141 -9.12 -5.34 5.77
C THR A 141 -8.52 -4.73 7.03
N MET A 142 -9.32 -3.95 7.74
CA MET A 142 -8.88 -3.17 8.90
C MET A 142 -9.23 -3.87 10.20
N SER A 143 -8.32 -3.76 11.17
CA SER A 143 -8.57 -4.17 12.55
C SER A 143 -7.87 -3.21 13.50
N ASP A 144 -8.36 -3.13 14.73
CA ASP A 144 -7.75 -2.29 15.76
C ASP A 144 -6.60 -3.04 16.45
N THR A 145 -5.57 -2.28 16.83
CA THR A 145 -4.44 -2.78 17.60
C THR A 145 -4.27 -1.93 18.86
N ALA A 146 -3.35 -2.32 19.75
CA ALA A 146 -3.11 -1.58 20.98
C ALA A 146 -2.62 -0.14 20.73
N THR A 147 -1.96 0.11 19.59
CA THR A 147 -1.30 1.39 19.30
C THR A 147 -1.87 2.08 18.06
N GLY A 148 -2.91 1.52 17.43
CA GLY A 148 -3.49 2.08 16.22
C GLY A 148 -4.33 1.06 15.48
N LYS A 149 -4.01 0.87 14.17
CA LYS A 149 -4.75 -0.03 13.31
C LYS A 149 -3.80 -0.91 12.51
N GLN A 150 -4.34 -2.04 12.04
CA GLN A 150 -3.69 -2.91 11.07
C GLN A 150 -4.51 -2.90 9.79
N ALA A 151 -3.83 -2.72 8.66
CA ALA A 151 -4.42 -2.83 7.32
C ALA A 151 -3.86 -4.08 6.65
N LEU A 152 -4.69 -5.09 6.46
CA LEU A 152 -4.28 -6.32 5.80
C LEU A 152 -4.55 -6.20 4.29
N MET A 153 -3.50 -6.37 3.50
CA MET A 153 -3.60 -6.35 2.03
C MET A 153 -2.59 -7.32 1.42
N ASN A 154 -3.10 -8.29 0.68
CA ASN A 154 -2.28 -9.18 -0.11
C ASN A 154 -2.21 -8.70 -1.55
N PHE A 155 -1.02 -8.72 -2.14
CA PHE A 155 -0.83 -8.40 -3.55
C PHE A 155 -0.67 -9.70 -4.33
N VAL A 156 -1.53 -9.90 -5.31
CA VAL A 156 -1.53 -11.09 -6.15
C VAL A 156 -1.05 -10.70 -7.53
N VAL A 157 0.06 -11.26 -7.94
CA VAL A 157 0.79 -10.83 -9.14
C VAL A 157 0.85 -11.94 -10.18
N LYS A 158 1.00 -11.52 -11.44
CA LYS A 158 1.34 -12.45 -12.53
C LYS A 158 2.82 -12.75 -12.49
N ASN A 159 3.10 -14.02 -12.61
CA ASN A 159 4.49 -14.47 -12.63
C ASN A 159 5.10 -14.34 -14.02
#